data_de9b10e8cb907018a4916ff2d2bcfd00
#
_entry.id   de9b10e8cb907018a4916ff2d2bcfd00
#
_cell.length_a   1.000
_cell.length_b   1.000
_cell.length_c   1.000
_cell.angle_alpha   90.00
_cell.angle_beta   90.00
_cell.angle_gamma   90.00
#
_symmetry.space_group_name_H-M   'P 1'
#
loop_
_entity.id
_entity.type
_entity.pdbx_description
1 polymer ?
#
loop_
_entity_poly.entity_id
_entity_poly.type
_entity_poly.pdbx_seq_one_letter_code
_entity_poly.pdbx_strand_id
1 'polypeptide(L)'
;MKHITKHIVSIAAFGILSFVAGCASQGEFKQSSDTQVSLTGNNYKVIKAGAKGESSGFRLLGIIPFASPNYADAKADLYHSVGETLTGRSVALANQTEDRSSIYLILFSIPKVTITADVVEFTDKAQGK
;
A
#
# COMPACT_ATOMS: atom_id res chain seq x y z
N MET A 1 32.49 42.53 -14.51
CA MET A 1 31.14 42.23 -14.02
C MET A 1 30.40 41.19 -14.88
N LYS A 2 30.42 41.25 -16.21
CA LYS A 2 29.70 40.29 -17.09
C LYS A 2 30.10 38.80 -16.91
N HIS A 3 31.35 38.48 -16.54
CA HIS A 3 31.79 37.08 -16.37
C HIS A 3 31.30 36.43 -15.06
N ILE A 4 31.23 37.23 -13.98
CA ILE A 4 30.77 36.75 -12.68
C ILE A 4 29.29 36.36 -12.74
N THR A 5 28.47 37.19 -13.42
CA THR A 5 27.04 36.91 -13.59
C THR A 5 26.78 35.61 -14.35
N LYS A 6 27.58 35.31 -15.37
CA LYS A 6 27.46 34.02 -16.13
C LYS A 6 27.75 32.79 -15.28
N HIS A 7 28.77 32.87 -14.40
CA HIS A 7 29.09 31.76 -13.50
C HIS A 7 28.05 31.55 -12.42
N ILE A 8 27.47 32.61 -11.86
CA ILE A 8 26.39 32.53 -10.87
C ILE A 8 25.13 31.87 -11.47
N VAL A 9 24.75 32.26 -12.71
CA VAL A 9 23.58 31.69 -13.38
C VAL A 9 23.82 30.20 -13.72
N SER A 10 25.04 29.83 -14.13
CA SER A 10 25.40 28.44 -14.44
C SER A 10 25.38 27.55 -13.20
N ILE A 11 25.88 28.04 -12.05
CA ILE A 11 25.86 27.30 -10.78
C ILE A 11 24.42 27.13 -10.27
N ALA A 12 23.59 28.19 -10.37
CA ALA A 12 22.20 28.13 -9.99
C ALA A 12 21.40 27.13 -10.86
N ALA A 13 21.63 27.11 -12.18
CA ALA A 13 21.00 26.15 -13.09
C ALA A 13 21.42 24.70 -12.80
N PHE A 14 22.69 24.46 -12.48
CA PHE A 14 23.18 23.13 -12.13
C PHE A 14 22.65 22.65 -10.77
N GLY A 15 22.52 23.56 -9.79
CA GLY A 15 21.91 23.28 -8.48
C GLY A 15 20.43 22.88 -8.58
N ILE A 16 19.65 23.50 -9.44
CA ILE A 16 18.25 23.19 -9.65
C ILE A 16 18.07 21.84 -10.33
N LEU A 17 18.96 21.47 -11.24
CA LEU A 17 18.90 20.18 -11.97
C LEU A 17 19.18 18.98 -11.04
N SER A 18 19.96 19.18 -9.97
CA SER A 18 20.29 18.11 -9.01
C SER A 18 19.12 17.75 -8.09
N PHE A 19 18.11 18.60 -7.94
CA PHE A 19 16.94 18.34 -7.10
C PHE A 19 15.83 17.53 -7.79
N VAL A 20 15.96 17.25 -9.10
CA VAL A 20 14.94 16.52 -9.87
C VAL A 20 15.11 14.99 -9.80
N ALA A 21 16.21 14.50 -9.22
CA ALA A 21 16.41 13.08 -8.95
C ALA A 21 15.52 12.64 -7.78
N GLY A 22 14.21 12.52 -8.04
CA GLY A 22 13.26 11.93 -7.11
C GLY A 22 13.67 10.49 -6.80
N CYS A 23 14.17 10.21 -5.61
CA CYS A 23 14.34 8.85 -5.13
C CYS A 23 12.94 8.22 -4.95
N ALA A 24 12.55 7.34 -5.86
CA ALA A 24 11.50 6.37 -5.58
C ALA A 24 12.08 5.41 -4.53
N SER A 25 11.68 5.54 -3.26
CA SER A 25 12.02 4.55 -2.26
C SER A 25 11.26 3.27 -2.60
N GLN A 26 12.00 2.17 -2.78
CA GLN A 26 11.38 0.85 -2.82
C GLN A 26 10.71 0.63 -1.45
N GLY A 27 9.42 0.29 -1.47
CA GLY A 27 8.63 0.12 -0.27
C GLY A 27 9.18 -1.00 0.63
N GLU A 28 8.94 -0.88 1.92
CA GLU A 28 9.19 -1.95 2.87
C GLU A 28 8.13 -3.04 2.65
N PHE A 29 8.58 -4.20 2.16
CA PHE A 29 7.73 -5.39 2.06
C PHE A 29 7.67 -6.05 3.43
N LYS A 30 6.49 -6.08 4.03
CA LYS A 30 6.22 -6.75 5.29
C LYS A 30 5.21 -7.86 5.06
N GLN A 31 5.66 -9.09 5.12
CA GLN A 31 4.76 -10.23 5.13
C GLN A 31 4.25 -10.39 6.58
N SER A 32 3.03 -9.96 6.83
CA SER A 32 2.35 -10.14 8.11
C SER A 32 1.27 -11.19 7.94
N SER A 33 1.47 -12.33 8.56
CA SER A 33 0.44 -13.39 8.68
C SER A 33 -0.33 -13.17 9.98
N ASP A 34 -1.06 -12.04 10.09
CA ASP A 34 -1.75 -11.65 11.31
C ASP A 34 -3.03 -12.47 11.59
N THR A 35 -3.49 -13.24 10.65
CA THR A 35 -4.59 -14.18 10.86
C THR A 35 -4.04 -15.56 11.18
N GLN A 36 -4.10 -15.95 12.45
CA GLN A 36 -3.85 -17.33 12.90
C GLN A 36 -4.97 -18.28 12.42
N VAL A 37 -5.39 -18.13 11.17
CA VAL A 37 -6.38 -19.02 10.58
C VAL A 37 -5.65 -20.24 10.09
N SER A 38 -5.83 -21.36 10.78
CA SER A 38 -5.33 -22.64 10.32
C SER A 38 -6.17 -23.13 9.15
N LEU A 39 -5.60 -23.11 7.96
CA LEU A 39 -6.21 -23.66 6.75
C LEU A 39 -5.96 -25.16 6.59
N THR A 40 -5.69 -25.88 7.68
CA THR A 40 -5.41 -27.34 7.67
C THR A 40 -6.64 -28.20 7.43
N GLY A 41 -7.85 -27.64 7.63
CA GLY A 41 -9.11 -28.33 7.35
C GLY A 41 -9.64 -28.03 5.95
N ASN A 42 -10.31 -29.00 5.32
CA ASN A 42 -11.00 -28.79 4.03
C ASN A 42 -12.35 -28.06 4.17
N ASN A 43 -12.51 -27.23 5.20
CA ASN A 43 -13.76 -26.54 5.54
C ASN A 43 -13.77 -25.08 5.07
N TYR A 44 -13.01 -24.74 4.07
CA TYR A 44 -12.98 -23.39 3.52
C TYR A 44 -13.04 -23.41 1.98
N LYS A 45 -13.48 -22.29 1.44
CA LYS A 45 -13.48 -22.01 0.01
C LYS A 45 -12.78 -20.68 -0.23
N VAL A 46 -11.87 -20.61 -1.19
CA VAL A 46 -11.28 -19.36 -1.64
C VAL A 46 -12.32 -18.61 -2.48
N ILE A 47 -12.76 -17.45 -2.01
CA ILE A 47 -13.69 -16.58 -2.75
C ILE A 47 -12.91 -15.79 -3.79
N LYS A 48 -11.79 -15.18 -3.36
CA LYS A 48 -10.92 -14.38 -4.24
C LYS A 48 -9.49 -14.53 -3.80
N ALA A 49 -8.65 -15.02 -4.71
CA ALA A 49 -7.20 -15.05 -4.52
C ALA A 49 -6.60 -13.70 -4.92
N GLY A 50 -5.63 -13.22 -4.13
CA GLY A 50 -4.91 -11.99 -4.43
C GLY A 50 -5.80 -10.73 -4.44
N ALA A 51 -6.83 -10.67 -3.59
CA ALA A 51 -7.61 -9.46 -3.40
C ALA A 51 -6.69 -8.33 -2.91
N LYS A 52 -6.87 -7.13 -3.46
CA LYS A 52 -6.00 -5.99 -3.21
C LYS A 52 -6.81 -4.81 -2.71
N GLY A 53 -6.27 -4.14 -1.69
CA GLY A 53 -6.82 -2.90 -1.17
C GLY A 53 -5.72 -1.88 -0.90
N GLU A 54 -6.03 -0.61 -1.05
CA GLU A 54 -5.07 0.47 -1.02
C GLU A 54 -5.56 1.62 -0.14
N SER A 55 -4.62 2.25 0.57
CA SER A 55 -4.84 3.51 1.26
C SER A 55 -3.72 4.47 0.93
N SER A 56 -4.06 5.70 0.58
CA SER A 56 -3.08 6.73 0.23
C SER A 56 -3.16 7.91 1.19
N GLY A 57 -2.03 8.59 1.36
CA GLY A 57 -1.95 9.82 2.14
C GLY A 57 -1.38 10.97 1.31
N PHE A 58 -1.25 12.11 1.96
CA PHE A 58 -0.64 13.30 1.37
C PHE A 58 0.21 14.03 2.40
N ARG A 59 1.44 14.40 2.02
CA ARG A 59 2.36 15.18 2.85
C ARG A 59 2.91 16.35 2.05
N LEU A 60 2.87 17.54 2.63
CA LEU A 60 3.49 18.73 2.07
C LEU A 60 4.98 18.76 2.46
N LEU A 61 5.86 19.14 1.52
CA LEU A 61 7.32 19.16 1.69
C LEU A 61 7.91 17.84 2.21
N GLY A 62 7.19 16.72 2.03
CA GLY A 62 7.59 15.41 2.52
C GLY A 62 7.47 15.17 4.03
N ILE A 63 7.25 16.24 4.83
CA ILE A 63 7.28 16.21 6.30
C ILE A 63 5.95 16.57 6.97
N ILE A 64 5.15 17.47 6.40
CA ILE A 64 3.89 17.91 7.00
C ILE A 64 2.75 16.98 6.55
N PRO A 65 2.23 16.10 7.43
CA PRO A 65 1.17 15.16 7.07
C PRO A 65 -0.19 15.89 7.06
N PHE A 66 -0.87 15.89 5.92
CA PHE A 66 -2.28 16.28 5.81
C PHE A 66 -3.21 15.07 5.88
N ALA A 67 -2.78 13.97 5.27
CA ALA A 67 -3.45 12.68 5.35
C ALA A 67 -2.39 11.58 5.45
N SER A 68 -2.62 10.60 6.30
CA SER A 68 -1.73 9.45 6.44
C SER A 68 -2.47 8.20 5.98
N PRO A 69 -1.85 7.37 5.14
CA PRO A 69 -2.45 6.10 4.78
C PRO A 69 -2.50 5.21 6.03
N ASN A 70 -3.53 4.42 6.16
CA ASN A 70 -3.66 3.51 7.27
C ASN A 70 -4.10 2.11 6.80
N TYR A 71 -3.80 1.13 7.63
CA TYR A 71 -4.10 -0.27 7.38
C TYR A 71 -5.61 -0.55 7.33
N ALA A 72 -6.40 0.11 8.18
CA ALA A 72 -7.84 -0.14 8.26
C ALA A 72 -8.56 0.25 6.97
N ASP A 73 -8.20 1.39 6.38
CA ASP A 73 -8.78 1.85 5.12
C ASP A 73 -8.36 0.93 3.97
N ALA A 74 -7.07 0.53 3.90
CA ALA A 74 -6.61 -0.41 2.89
C ALA A 74 -7.31 -1.77 3.01
N LYS A 75 -7.56 -2.24 4.24
CA LYS A 75 -8.32 -3.47 4.49
C LYS A 75 -9.79 -3.34 4.10
N ALA A 76 -10.42 -2.21 4.36
CA ALA A 76 -11.79 -1.95 3.94
C ALA A 76 -11.90 -1.93 2.41
N ASP A 77 -10.97 -1.28 1.74
CA ASP A 77 -10.89 -1.24 0.28
C ASP A 77 -10.69 -2.66 -0.32
N LEU A 78 -9.86 -3.48 0.32
CA LEU A 78 -9.69 -4.89 -0.07
C LEU A 78 -11.03 -5.63 -0.03
N TYR A 79 -11.81 -5.50 1.04
CA TYR A 79 -13.11 -6.14 1.12
C TYR A 79 -14.08 -5.62 0.06
N HIS A 80 -14.07 -4.33 -0.24
CA HIS A 80 -14.86 -3.76 -1.33
C HIS A 80 -14.43 -4.31 -2.71
N SER A 81 -13.15 -4.57 -2.89
CA SER A 81 -12.60 -5.11 -4.16
C SER A 81 -13.05 -6.54 -4.46
N VAL A 82 -13.57 -7.28 -3.46
CA VAL A 82 -14.11 -8.63 -3.66
C VAL A 82 -15.38 -8.61 -4.53
N GLY A 83 -16.14 -7.50 -4.50
CA GLY A 83 -17.32 -7.31 -5.35
C GLY A 83 -18.56 -8.08 -4.89
N GLU A 84 -18.47 -8.86 -3.82
CA GLU A 84 -19.59 -9.58 -3.21
C GLU A 84 -19.91 -9.02 -1.82
N THR A 85 -21.18 -9.12 -1.41
CA THR A 85 -21.57 -8.76 -0.03
C THR A 85 -21.01 -9.81 0.93
N LEU A 86 -20.05 -9.41 1.75
CA LEU A 86 -19.43 -10.28 2.75
C LEU A 86 -20.16 -10.27 4.11
N THR A 87 -21.18 -9.40 4.25
CA THR A 87 -21.96 -9.26 5.48
C THR A 87 -22.71 -10.55 5.79
N GLY A 88 -22.54 -11.05 7.01
CA GLY A 88 -23.18 -12.31 7.45
C GLY A 88 -22.47 -13.58 7.01
N ARG A 89 -21.32 -13.47 6.32
CA ARG A 89 -20.49 -14.62 5.89
C ARG A 89 -19.29 -14.78 6.82
N SER A 90 -18.89 -16.01 7.06
CA SER A 90 -17.70 -16.34 7.86
C SER A 90 -16.45 -16.26 7.01
N VAL A 91 -15.93 -15.03 6.79
CA VAL A 91 -14.77 -14.80 5.93
C VAL A 91 -13.52 -14.45 6.74
N ALA A 92 -12.37 -14.83 6.22
CA ALA A 92 -11.06 -14.44 6.75
C ALA A 92 -10.10 -14.10 5.61
N LEU A 93 -9.03 -13.37 5.97
CA LEU A 93 -7.91 -13.10 5.08
C LEU A 93 -6.80 -14.10 5.35
N ALA A 94 -6.29 -14.73 4.31
CA ALA A 94 -5.15 -15.61 4.34
C ALA A 94 -4.03 -15.06 3.46
N ASN A 95 -2.78 -15.49 3.67
CA ASN A 95 -1.61 -15.09 2.88
C ASN A 95 -1.47 -13.55 2.74
N GLN A 96 -1.76 -12.82 3.81
CA GLN A 96 -1.75 -11.39 3.79
C GLN A 96 -0.34 -10.84 3.67
N THR A 97 -0.16 -9.89 2.74
CA THR A 97 1.08 -9.13 2.56
C THR A 97 0.77 -7.63 2.62
N GLU A 98 1.66 -6.86 3.21
CA GLU A 98 1.59 -5.41 3.26
C GLU A 98 2.78 -4.82 2.51
N ASP A 99 2.51 -3.91 1.58
CA ASP A 99 3.52 -3.14 0.86
C ASP A 99 3.32 -1.66 1.15
N ARG A 100 4.41 -0.98 1.48
CA ARG A 100 4.44 0.45 1.72
C ARG A 100 5.33 1.12 0.69
N SER A 101 4.76 2.06 -0.03
CA SER A 101 5.47 2.85 -1.04
C SER A 101 5.23 4.34 -0.81
N SER A 102 6.09 5.16 -1.37
CA SER A 102 5.91 6.61 -1.34
C SER A 102 6.44 7.23 -2.62
N ILE A 103 5.63 8.08 -3.22
CA ILE A 103 6.05 8.89 -4.36
C ILE A 103 6.44 10.26 -3.82
N TYR A 104 7.69 10.67 -4.09
CA TYR A 104 8.21 11.97 -3.69
C TYR A 104 8.25 12.90 -4.89
N LEU A 105 7.58 14.04 -4.74
CA LEU A 105 7.63 15.17 -5.66
C LEU A 105 8.24 16.36 -4.90
N ILE A 106 8.81 17.32 -5.61
CA ILE A 106 9.60 18.41 -5.01
C ILE A 106 8.88 19.09 -3.83
N LEU A 107 7.57 19.31 -3.94
CA LEU A 107 6.78 20.03 -2.93
C LEU A 107 5.89 19.13 -2.09
N PHE A 108 5.72 17.86 -2.45
CA PHE A 108 4.83 16.95 -1.73
C PHE A 108 5.22 15.48 -1.92
N SER A 109 4.72 14.63 -1.04
CA SER A 109 4.84 13.19 -1.18
C SER A 109 3.49 12.50 -0.97
N ILE A 110 3.30 11.38 -1.63
CA ILE A 110 2.11 10.54 -1.56
C ILE A 110 2.52 9.18 -1.00
N PRO A 111 2.46 9.01 0.32
CA PRO A 111 2.65 7.70 0.93
C PRO A 111 1.43 6.81 0.64
N LYS A 112 1.67 5.52 0.43
CA LYS A 112 0.65 4.53 0.09
C LYS A 112 0.91 3.24 0.85
N VAL A 113 -0.15 2.65 1.36
CA VAL A 113 -0.19 1.29 1.91
C VAL A 113 -1.05 0.43 1.00
N THR A 114 -0.52 -0.70 0.60
CA THR A 114 -1.24 -1.70 -0.20
C THR A 114 -1.27 -3.01 0.58
N ILE A 115 -2.45 -3.60 0.70
CA ILE A 115 -2.65 -4.93 1.28
C ILE A 115 -3.07 -5.87 0.17
N THR A 116 -2.44 -7.03 0.11
CA THR A 116 -2.86 -8.12 -0.77
C THR A 116 -3.11 -9.35 0.08
N ALA A 117 -4.24 -10.02 -0.12
CA ALA A 117 -4.59 -11.23 0.62
C ALA A 117 -5.54 -12.13 -0.17
N ASP A 118 -5.60 -13.39 0.23
CA ASP A 118 -6.61 -14.32 -0.24
C ASP A 118 -7.83 -14.24 0.69
N VAL A 119 -9.01 -14.03 0.12
CA VAL A 119 -10.27 -14.02 0.88
C VAL A 119 -10.84 -15.43 0.88
N VAL A 120 -10.95 -16.00 2.06
CA VAL A 120 -11.48 -17.35 2.28
C VAL A 120 -12.77 -17.29 3.07
N GLU A 121 -13.71 -18.13 2.72
CA GLU A 121 -14.96 -18.35 3.45
C GLU A 121 -14.95 -19.71 4.11
N PHE A 122 -15.28 -19.76 5.38
CA PHE A 122 -15.47 -21.02 6.10
C PHE A 122 -16.86 -21.56 5.83
N THR A 123 -16.92 -22.84 5.49
CA THR A 123 -18.17 -23.59 5.33
C THR A 123 -18.37 -24.47 6.56
N ASP A 124 -19.55 -24.43 7.18
CA ASP A 124 -19.89 -25.25 8.35
C ASP A 124 -19.91 -26.76 8.07
N LYS A 125 -19.72 -27.16 6.83
CA LYS A 125 -19.58 -28.58 6.47
C LYS A 125 -18.13 -29.00 6.72
N ALA A 126 -17.85 -29.51 7.93
CA ALA A 126 -16.89 -30.60 8.02
C ALA A 126 -17.33 -31.65 6.98
N GLN A 127 -16.62 -31.72 5.85
CA GLN A 127 -16.90 -32.78 4.90
C GLN A 127 -16.64 -34.09 5.66
N GLY A 128 -17.73 -34.73 6.06
CA GLY A 128 -17.72 -36.05 6.61
C GLY A 128 -16.99 -36.99 5.65
N LYS A 129 -16.22 -37.79 6.27
CA LYS A 129 -15.43 -38.89 5.76
C LYS A 129 -16.26 -39.78 4.83
#